data_8095a54135d8e90ba997f70462c28517
#
_entry.id   8095a54135d8e90ba997f70462c28517
#
_cell.length_a   1.000
_cell.length_b   1.000
_cell.length_c   1.000
_cell.angle_alpha   90.00
_cell.angle_beta   90.00
_cell.angle_gamma   90.00
#
_symmetry.space_group_name_H-M   'P 1'
#
loop_
_entity.id
_entity.type
_entity.pdbx_description
1 polymer ?
#
loop_
_entity_poly.entity_id
_entity_poly.type
_entity_poly.pdbx_seq_one_letter_code
_entity_poly.pdbx_strand_id
1 'polypeptide(L)'
;MTTFAPTLTTASSASGAPGAADAPAKRPVILVAPRWQEMERTLEVPEQLAPEEAMACVFADAILAAGGLPLMMPLTDDDDVLETMLAMCDGVAVPGGQDVNPALWGDESPYDESLLCGARDAFELKLVRRVLELDKPLFATCRGMQLLNVALGGSLCMDVPGIAPLEGTGLWRHAMVLTDPAHPVDVEDGTLLARCIGGAGQIQANSSHHCCVDKIGEGVRLVARATDGIPEAIEVPSARFCLGVQWHPEYTWQRIATDFAIWRAFVEACR
;
A
#
# COMPACT_ATOMS: atom_id res chain seq x y z
N MET A 1 31.89 -13.87 3.60
CA MET A 1 32.34 -12.48 3.33
C MET A 1 32.84 -12.44 1.90
N THR A 2 32.01 -11.97 1.00
CA THR A 2 32.38 -11.83 -0.42
C THR A 2 32.06 -10.40 -0.82
N THR A 3 33.10 -9.59 -0.91
CA THR A 3 33.05 -8.18 -1.29
C THR A 3 32.84 -8.08 -2.81
N PHE A 4 31.72 -7.49 -3.23
CA PHE A 4 31.52 -7.06 -4.61
C PHE A 4 32.05 -5.62 -4.75
N ALA A 5 33.13 -5.47 -5.55
CA ALA A 5 33.60 -4.17 -6.02
C ALA A 5 33.01 -3.92 -7.42
N PRO A 6 32.49 -2.73 -7.74
CA PRO A 6 32.04 -2.42 -9.08
C PRO A 6 33.26 -2.11 -10.01
N THR A 7 33.28 -2.78 -11.12
CA THR A 7 34.31 -2.54 -12.20
C THR A 7 33.86 -1.33 -13.02
N LEU A 8 34.58 -0.24 -12.94
CA LEU A 8 34.43 0.92 -13.81
C LEU A 8 35.02 0.63 -15.19
N THR A 9 34.18 0.51 -16.21
CA THR A 9 34.57 0.41 -17.60
C THR A 9 34.67 1.84 -18.16
N THR A 10 35.87 2.25 -18.59
CA THR A 10 36.12 3.52 -19.27
C THR A 10 35.62 3.44 -20.71
N ALA A 11 34.62 4.24 -21.06
CA ALA A 11 34.18 4.40 -22.44
C ALA A 11 34.94 5.56 -23.13
N SER A 12 35.38 5.29 -24.33
CA SER A 12 36.08 6.19 -25.26
C SER A 12 35.24 7.38 -25.68
N SER A 13 35.90 8.56 -25.69
CA SER A 13 35.31 9.83 -26.10
C SER A 13 35.12 9.91 -27.62
N ALA A 14 33.85 9.94 -28.07
CA ALA A 14 33.48 10.44 -29.38
C ALA A 14 32.85 11.83 -29.22
N SER A 15 33.50 12.88 -29.74
CA SER A 15 33.05 14.26 -29.77
C SER A 15 31.97 14.47 -30.84
N GLY A 16 30.71 14.28 -30.49
CA GLY A 16 29.55 14.80 -31.22
C GLY A 16 28.89 15.86 -30.34
N ALA A 17 28.57 17.03 -30.89
CA ALA A 17 27.80 18.07 -30.15
C ALA A 17 26.50 17.46 -29.66
N PRO A 18 26.09 17.64 -28.38
CA PRO A 18 24.82 17.14 -27.91
C PRO A 18 23.70 17.92 -28.59
N GLY A 19 22.93 17.23 -29.45
CA GLY A 19 21.59 17.65 -29.79
C GLY A 19 20.81 17.84 -28.49
N ALA A 20 19.97 18.89 -28.39
CA ALA A 20 19.14 19.15 -27.23
C ALA A 20 18.42 17.85 -26.83
N ALA A 21 18.89 17.19 -25.79
CA ALA A 21 18.19 16.05 -25.21
C ALA A 21 16.87 16.60 -24.69
N ASP A 22 15.75 16.07 -25.17
CA ASP A 22 14.43 16.36 -24.61
C ASP A 22 14.54 16.20 -23.10
N ALA A 23 14.05 17.21 -22.38
CA ALA A 23 13.99 17.16 -20.92
C ALA A 23 13.28 15.87 -20.51
N PRO A 24 13.81 15.09 -19.53
CA PRO A 24 13.18 13.85 -19.12
C PRO A 24 11.72 14.11 -18.77
N ALA A 25 10.80 13.29 -19.27
CA ALA A 25 9.39 13.39 -18.96
C ALA A 25 9.20 13.49 -17.45
N LYS A 26 8.45 14.51 -16.99
CA LYS A 26 8.20 14.72 -15.57
C LYS A 26 7.51 13.48 -14.99
N ARG A 27 8.14 12.88 -13.99
CA ARG A 27 7.53 11.77 -13.25
C ARG A 27 6.50 12.31 -12.27
N PRO A 28 5.31 11.71 -12.14
CA PRO A 28 4.37 12.09 -11.11
C PRO A 28 4.97 11.81 -9.72
N VAL A 29 4.77 12.77 -8.82
CA VAL A 29 5.22 12.68 -7.42
C VAL A 29 4.17 11.94 -6.61
N ILE A 30 4.56 10.84 -5.99
CA ILE A 30 3.70 9.99 -5.18
C ILE A 30 4.17 10.06 -3.73
N LEU A 31 3.35 10.66 -2.87
CA LEU A 31 3.61 10.63 -1.45
C LEU A 31 3.26 9.26 -0.89
N VAL A 32 4.15 8.73 -0.06
CA VAL A 32 3.98 7.45 0.62
C VAL A 32 3.88 7.71 2.12
N ALA A 33 2.76 7.30 2.73
CA ALA A 33 2.61 7.36 4.17
C ALA A 33 3.67 6.47 4.85
N PRO A 34 4.32 6.94 5.93
CA PRO A 34 5.41 6.19 6.55
C PRO A 34 4.90 5.01 7.37
N ARG A 35 5.76 4.03 7.56
CA ARG A 35 5.64 3.05 8.64
C ARG A 35 6.29 3.62 9.88
N TRP A 36 5.71 3.33 11.04
CA TRP A 36 6.31 3.61 12.33
C TRP A 36 7.09 2.40 12.82
N GLN A 37 8.35 2.60 13.19
CA GLN A 37 9.19 1.57 13.77
C GLN A 37 9.66 2.03 15.14
N GLU A 38 9.26 1.29 16.18
CA GLU A 38 9.91 1.38 17.47
C GLU A 38 11.21 0.59 17.38
N MET A 39 12.33 1.29 17.58
CA MET A 39 13.65 0.65 17.59
C MET A 39 13.76 -0.24 18.81
N GLU A 40 13.91 -1.55 18.63
CA GLU A 40 14.31 -2.45 19.71
C GLU A 40 15.69 -2.02 20.22
N ARG A 41 15.83 -1.90 21.54
CA ARG A 41 17.08 -1.56 22.21
C ARG A 41 18.11 -2.69 22.11
N THR A 42 18.62 -2.94 20.92
CA THR A 42 19.63 -4.00 20.70
C THR A 42 21.06 -3.51 20.80
N LEU A 43 21.30 -2.19 20.78
CA LEU A 43 22.65 -1.60 20.92
C LEU A 43 22.59 -0.36 21.80
N GLU A 44 23.62 -0.19 22.66
CA GLU A 44 23.80 0.96 23.58
C GLU A 44 24.25 2.25 22.86
N VAL A 45 23.70 2.55 21.68
CA VAL A 45 24.05 3.75 20.91
C VAL A 45 22.92 4.77 21.07
N PRO A 46 23.17 5.93 21.70
CA PRO A 46 22.13 6.92 22.04
C PRO A 46 21.28 7.39 20.83
N GLU A 47 21.87 7.43 19.65
CA GLU A 47 21.21 7.87 18.41
C GLU A 47 20.13 6.87 17.91
N GLN A 48 20.12 5.64 18.42
CA GLN A 48 19.16 4.59 18.07
C GLN A 48 17.95 4.51 19.03
N LEU A 49 17.82 5.46 19.94
CA LEU A 49 16.71 5.49 20.91
C LEU A 49 15.50 6.30 20.43
N ALA A 50 15.60 6.99 19.31
CA ALA A 50 14.47 7.69 18.71
C ALA A 50 13.65 6.72 17.84
N PRO A 51 12.30 6.77 17.89
CA PRO A 51 11.48 6.06 16.92
C PRO A 51 11.76 6.57 15.51
N GLU A 52 11.67 5.68 14.53
CA GLU A 52 11.94 6.01 13.14
C GLU A 52 10.67 5.86 12.28
N GLU A 53 10.54 6.77 11.33
CA GLU A 53 9.60 6.65 10.22
C GLU A 53 10.31 6.02 9.03
N ALA A 54 9.71 5.01 8.41
CA ALA A 54 10.33 4.27 7.34
C ALA A 54 9.39 4.01 6.16
N MET A 55 9.97 3.96 4.97
CA MET A 55 9.33 3.43 3.77
C MET A 55 10.08 2.17 3.34
N ALA A 56 9.33 1.07 3.13
CA ALA A 56 9.94 -0.16 2.62
C ALA A 56 10.50 0.05 1.20
N CYS A 57 11.74 -0.39 0.96
CA CYS A 57 12.38 -0.26 -0.36
C CYS A 57 11.53 -0.86 -1.48
N VAL A 58 10.89 -2.01 -1.24
CA VAL A 58 10.02 -2.68 -2.22
C VAL A 58 8.86 -1.79 -2.70
N PHE A 59 8.36 -0.91 -1.82
CA PHE A 59 7.32 0.07 -2.15
C PHE A 59 7.86 1.16 -3.08
N ALA A 60 9.02 1.73 -2.73
CA ALA A 60 9.70 2.71 -3.56
C ALA A 60 10.07 2.13 -4.93
N ASP A 61 10.60 0.91 -4.97
CA ASP A 61 11.02 0.23 -6.19
C ASP A 61 9.83 -0.02 -7.15
N ALA A 62 8.67 -0.42 -6.63
CA ALA A 62 7.46 -0.62 -7.42
C ALA A 62 6.98 0.69 -8.08
N ILE A 63 6.95 1.80 -7.32
CA ILE A 63 6.58 3.12 -7.83
C ILE A 63 7.59 3.60 -8.88
N LEU A 64 8.90 3.45 -8.63
CA LEU A 64 9.95 3.84 -9.57
C LEU A 64 9.87 3.04 -10.87
N ALA A 65 9.65 1.73 -10.79
CA ALA A 65 9.48 0.85 -11.95
C ALA A 65 8.23 1.20 -12.77
N ALA A 66 7.15 1.62 -12.12
CA ALA A 66 5.93 2.10 -12.77
C ALA A 66 6.07 3.50 -13.36
N GLY A 67 7.20 4.21 -13.14
CA GLY A 67 7.50 5.52 -13.71
C GLY A 67 7.12 6.71 -12.81
N GLY A 68 6.77 6.47 -11.55
CA GLY A 68 6.54 7.50 -10.52
C GLY A 68 7.83 7.96 -9.83
N LEU A 69 7.70 8.95 -8.95
CA LEU A 69 8.72 9.43 -8.02
C LEU A 69 8.19 9.30 -6.59
N PRO A 70 8.61 8.27 -5.82
CA PRO A 70 8.16 8.10 -4.45
C PRO A 70 8.84 9.10 -3.51
N LEU A 71 8.07 9.76 -2.66
CA LEU A 71 8.54 10.58 -1.56
C LEU A 71 7.84 10.13 -0.28
N MET A 72 8.61 9.80 0.76
CA MET A 72 8.05 9.53 2.07
C MET A 72 7.60 10.85 2.70
N MET A 73 6.38 10.88 3.23
CA MET A 73 5.87 12.00 4.01
C MET A 73 6.09 11.74 5.51
N PRO A 74 6.40 12.77 6.33
CA PRO A 74 6.47 12.61 7.77
C PRO A 74 5.07 12.44 8.37
N LEU A 75 4.96 11.73 9.49
CA LEU A 75 3.79 11.80 10.35
C LEU A 75 3.70 13.19 10.96
N THR A 76 2.55 13.81 10.87
CA THR A 76 2.33 15.15 11.43
C THR A 76 0.89 15.31 11.90
N ASP A 77 0.68 16.07 12.96
CA ASP A 77 -0.61 16.57 13.40
C ASP A 77 -0.92 17.98 12.88
N ASP A 78 0.06 18.62 12.22
CA ASP A 78 -0.03 19.94 11.62
C ASP A 78 -0.74 19.89 10.26
N ASP A 79 -1.93 20.47 10.21
CA ASP A 79 -2.76 20.50 9.01
C ASP A 79 -2.12 21.33 7.87
N ASP A 80 -1.37 22.41 8.17
CA ASP A 80 -0.69 23.23 7.16
C ASP A 80 0.45 22.44 6.49
N VAL A 81 1.17 21.62 7.25
CA VAL A 81 2.19 20.71 6.72
C VAL A 81 1.55 19.67 5.80
N LEU A 82 0.44 19.06 6.24
CA LEU A 82 -0.30 18.08 5.43
C LEU A 82 -0.78 18.71 4.10
N GLU A 83 -1.41 19.89 4.14
CA GLU A 83 -1.88 20.58 2.93
C GLU A 83 -0.72 20.94 1.99
N THR A 84 0.41 21.38 2.55
CA THR A 84 1.61 21.70 1.76
C THR A 84 2.13 20.46 1.04
N MET A 85 2.23 19.33 1.74
CA MET A 85 2.66 18.06 1.13
C MET A 85 1.68 17.60 0.04
N LEU A 86 0.37 17.65 0.31
CA LEU A 86 -0.64 17.30 -0.68
C LEU A 86 -0.61 18.21 -1.91
N ALA A 87 -0.30 19.50 -1.75
CA ALA A 87 -0.14 20.41 -2.89
C ALA A 87 1.07 20.07 -3.78
N MET A 88 2.08 19.40 -3.23
CA MET A 88 3.31 19.02 -3.95
C MET A 88 3.22 17.68 -4.67
N CYS A 89 2.19 16.86 -4.44
CA CYS A 89 2.09 15.52 -4.99
C CYS A 89 1.00 15.39 -6.05
N ASP A 90 1.16 14.37 -6.87
CA ASP A 90 0.22 13.97 -7.91
C ASP A 90 -0.65 12.77 -7.49
N GLY A 91 -0.26 12.03 -6.43
CA GLY A 91 -1.00 10.92 -5.85
C GLY A 91 -0.43 10.48 -4.51
N VAL A 92 -1.16 9.62 -3.80
CA VAL A 92 -0.81 9.13 -2.46
C VAL A 92 -0.90 7.62 -2.39
N ALA A 93 0.07 7.00 -1.71
CA ALA A 93 0.08 5.58 -1.41
C ALA A 93 0.13 5.34 0.10
N VAL A 94 -0.72 4.43 0.60
CA VAL A 94 -0.81 4.08 2.03
C VAL A 94 -0.43 2.61 2.20
N PRO A 95 0.74 2.31 2.79
CA PRO A 95 1.24 0.96 2.93
C PRO A 95 0.62 0.20 4.11
N GLY A 96 0.88 -1.11 4.15
CA GLY A 96 0.62 -1.98 5.29
C GLY A 96 1.40 -1.62 6.56
N GLY A 97 1.20 -2.38 7.65
CA GLY A 97 1.91 -2.20 8.92
C GLY A 97 1.08 -2.64 10.13
N GLN A 98 1.23 -1.94 11.26
CA GLN A 98 0.51 -2.17 12.50
C GLN A 98 -1.00 -2.18 12.29
N ASP A 99 -1.74 -2.83 13.19
CA ASP A 99 -3.18 -2.93 13.07
C ASP A 99 -3.88 -1.58 13.28
N VAL A 100 -5.06 -1.44 12.68
CA VAL A 100 -5.91 -0.27 12.86
C VAL A 100 -6.67 -0.42 14.20
N ASN A 101 -6.66 0.63 15.01
CA ASN A 101 -7.26 0.59 16.35
C ASN A 101 -8.78 0.31 16.26
N PRO A 102 -9.29 -0.79 16.88
CA PRO A 102 -10.69 -1.17 16.84
C PRO A 102 -11.64 -0.12 17.45
N ALA A 103 -11.18 0.72 18.36
CA ALA A 103 -11.96 1.83 18.89
C ALA A 103 -12.43 2.84 17.82
N LEU A 104 -11.78 2.89 16.65
CA LEU A 104 -12.15 3.81 15.56
C LEU A 104 -13.50 3.50 14.90
N TRP A 105 -14.00 2.27 15.04
CA TRP A 105 -15.37 1.90 14.62
C TRP A 105 -16.25 1.46 15.78
N GLY A 106 -15.85 1.79 17.02
CA GLY A 106 -16.66 1.55 18.22
C GLY A 106 -16.59 0.12 18.75
N ASP A 107 -15.57 -0.66 18.39
CA ASP A 107 -15.29 -1.94 19.01
C ASP A 107 -14.46 -1.72 20.29
N GLU A 108 -15.07 -2.00 21.44
CA GLU A 108 -14.45 -1.87 22.77
C GLU A 108 -13.87 -3.20 23.28
N SER A 109 -13.78 -4.22 22.43
CA SER A 109 -13.19 -5.49 22.80
C SER A 109 -11.70 -5.31 23.20
N PRO A 110 -11.21 -6.06 24.21
CA PRO A 110 -9.81 -6.01 24.57
C PRO A 110 -8.91 -6.39 23.37
N TYR A 111 -7.91 -5.57 23.10
CA TYR A 111 -6.97 -5.76 22.02
C TYR A 111 -5.53 -5.52 22.51
N ASP A 112 -4.56 -6.14 21.85
CA ASP A 112 -3.14 -5.93 22.17
C ASP A 112 -2.66 -4.58 21.66
N GLU A 113 -2.52 -3.60 22.57
CA GLU A 113 -2.09 -2.24 22.24
C GLU A 113 -0.71 -2.19 21.59
N SER A 114 0.15 -3.21 21.79
CA SER A 114 1.47 -3.27 21.17
C SER A 114 1.42 -3.49 19.65
N LEU A 115 0.30 -3.94 19.12
CA LEU A 115 0.04 -4.10 17.69
C LEU A 115 -0.47 -2.82 17.03
N LEU A 116 -0.80 -1.78 17.81
CA LEU A 116 -1.43 -0.54 17.35
C LEU A 116 -0.42 0.60 17.22
N CYS A 117 -0.74 1.58 16.37
CA CYS A 117 -0.03 2.84 16.30
C CYS A 117 -0.99 4.02 16.15
N GLY A 118 -1.43 4.58 17.28
CA GLY A 118 -2.43 5.66 17.31
C GLY A 118 -2.00 6.92 16.55
N ALA A 119 -0.71 7.25 16.52
CA ALA A 119 -0.19 8.38 15.74
C ALA A 119 -0.39 8.16 14.24
N ARG A 120 -0.12 6.94 13.75
CA ARG A 120 -0.37 6.55 12.37
C ARG A 120 -1.85 6.57 12.02
N ASP A 121 -2.70 6.01 12.89
CA ASP A 121 -4.14 6.00 12.68
C ASP A 121 -4.69 7.43 12.54
N ALA A 122 -4.34 8.32 13.47
CA ALA A 122 -4.81 9.71 13.45
C ALA A 122 -4.37 10.45 12.19
N PHE A 123 -3.10 10.30 11.80
CA PHE A 123 -2.55 10.93 10.60
C PHE A 123 -3.17 10.38 9.32
N GLU A 124 -3.17 9.05 9.15
CA GLU A 124 -3.63 8.43 7.92
C GLU A 124 -5.15 8.56 7.71
N LEU A 125 -5.96 8.63 8.78
CA LEU A 125 -7.39 8.96 8.67
C LEU A 125 -7.61 10.35 8.09
N LYS A 126 -6.87 11.37 8.55
CA LYS A 126 -6.91 12.72 7.98
C LYS A 126 -6.44 12.70 6.52
N LEU A 127 -5.31 12.05 6.26
CA LEU A 127 -4.70 11.94 4.94
C LEU A 127 -5.68 11.34 3.93
N VAL A 128 -6.26 10.19 4.22
CA VAL A 128 -7.18 9.49 3.31
C VAL A 128 -8.41 10.33 3.00
N ARG A 129 -9.04 10.93 4.01
CA ARG A 129 -10.21 11.80 3.81
C ARG A 129 -9.85 12.99 2.93
N ARG A 130 -8.72 13.63 3.21
CA ARG A 130 -8.30 14.82 2.46
C ARG A 130 -7.90 14.51 1.03
N VAL A 131 -7.26 13.38 0.78
CA VAL A 131 -6.91 12.88 -0.57
C VAL A 131 -8.18 12.66 -1.40
N LEU A 132 -9.22 12.06 -0.81
CA LEU A 132 -10.51 11.85 -1.47
C LEU A 132 -11.24 13.17 -1.75
N GLU A 133 -11.25 14.13 -0.82
CA GLU A 133 -11.82 15.47 -1.03
C GLU A 133 -11.14 16.22 -2.16
N LEU A 134 -9.82 16.05 -2.32
CA LEU A 134 -9.03 16.65 -3.40
C LEU A 134 -9.08 15.86 -4.72
N ASP A 135 -9.80 14.75 -4.74
CA ASP A 135 -9.88 13.79 -5.86
C ASP A 135 -8.50 13.38 -6.41
N LYS A 136 -7.51 13.24 -5.51
CA LYS A 136 -6.18 12.75 -5.87
C LYS A 136 -6.18 11.22 -5.92
N PRO A 137 -5.43 10.61 -6.88
CA PRO A 137 -5.25 9.17 -6.91
C PRO A 137 -4.72 8.62 -5.58
N LEU A 138 -5.40 7.58 -5.06
CA LEU A 138 -5.06 6.88 -3.83
C LEU A 138 -4.90 5.39 -4.09
N PHE A 139 -3.76 4.83 -3.69
CA PHE A 139 -3.53 3.39 -3.66
C PHE A 139 -3.17 2.92 -2.25
N ALA A 140 -3.86 1.92 -1.74
CA ALA A 140 -3.72 1.43 -0.38
C ALA A 140 -3.48 -0.08 -0.35
N THR A 141 -2.48 -0.56 0.43
CA THR A 141 -2.18 -1.98 0.55
C THR A 141 -2.35 -2.48 1.97
N CYS A 142 -2.91 -3.68 2.14
CA CYS A 142 -3.11 -4.39 3.41
C CYS A 142 -3.79 -3.48 4.47
N ARG A 143 -3.09 -3.11 5.53
CA ARG A 143 -3.60 -2.16 6.53
C ARG A 143 -4.11 -0.85 5.91
N GLY A 144 -3.46 -0.35 4.84
CA GLY A 144 -3.92 0.85 4.15
C GLY A 144 -5.33 0.69 3.57
N MET A 145 -5.68 -0.47 2.98
CA MET A 145 -7.03 -0.79 2.55
C MET A 145 -8.01 -0.83 3.74
N GLN A 146 -7.60 -1.44 4.83
CA GLN A 146 -8.40 -1.53 6.05
C GLN A 146 -8.71 -0.13 6.61
N LEU A 147 -7.69 0.73 6.70
CA LEU A 147 -7.85 2.11 7.15
C LEU A 147 -8.73 2.94 6.20
N LEU A 148 -8.60 2.76 4.89
CA LEU A 148 -9.49 3.39 3.89
C LEU A 148 -10.96 3.04 4.17
N ASN A 149 -11.25 1.77 4.45
CA ASN A 149 -12.60 1.33 4.79
C ASN A 149 -13.11 1.99 6.08
N VAL A 150 -12.27 2.02 7.13
CA VAL A 150 -12.61 2.65 8.43
C VAL A 150 -12.77 4.15 8.30
N ALA A 151 -11.94 4.84 7.51
CA ALA A 151 -12.05 6.27 7.25
C ALA A 151 -13.40 6.67 6.65
N LEU A 152 -14.06 5.74 5.96
CA LEU A 152 -15.37 5.89 5.32
C LEU A 152 -16.51 5.22 6.14
N GLY A 153 -16.26 4.91 7.40
CA GLY A 153 -17.30 4.43 8.35
C GLY A 153 -17.56 2.92 8.31
N GLY A 154 -16.66 2.16 7.71
CA GLY A 154 -16.68 0.69 7.77
C GLY A 154 -16.06 0.13 9.05
N SER A 155 -16.08 -1.20 9.19
CA SER A 155 -15.45 -1.93 10.30
C SER A 155 -14.51 -3.02 9.80
N LEU A 156 -13.72 -3.57 10.72
CA LEU A 156 -12.81 -4.69 10.46
C LEU A 156 -13.16 -5.89 11.34
N CYS A 157 -12.84 -7.06 10.83
CA CYS A 157 -12.68 -8.28 11.61
C CYS A 157 -11.21 -8.38 12.01
N MET A 158 -10.92 -8.34 13.31
CA MET A 158 -9.53 -8.27 13.82
C MET A 158 -8.81 -9.61 13.78
N ASP A 159 -9.54 -10.72 13.75
CA ASP A 159 -8.98 -12.06 13.58
C ASP A 159 -9.79 -12.82 12.54
N VAL A 160 -9.23 -12.95 11.34
CA VAL A 160 -9.84 -13.78 10.29
C VAL A 160 -9.84 -15.24 10.74
N PRO A 161 -11.00 -15.90 10.81
CA PRO A 161 -11.05 -17.31 11.11
C PRO A 161 -10.23 -18.10 10.07
N GLY A 162 -9.22 -18.83 10.50
CA GLY A 162 -8.49 -19.72 9.59
C GLY A 162 -7.15 -19.20 9.08
N ILE A 163 -6.42 -18.42 9.87
CA ILE A 163 -5.00 -18.11 9.60
C ILE A 163 -4.15 -19.36 9.29
N ALA A 164 -4.57 -20.55 9.74
CA ALA A 164 -4.03 -21.83 9.30
C ALA A 164 -5.03 -22.52 8.37
N PRO A 165 -4.59 -23.26 7.33
CA PRO A 165 -5.48 -24.12 6.58
C PRO A 165 -6.11 -25.11 7.55
N LEU A 166 -7.40 -24.95 7.79
CA LEU A 166 -8.20 -25.97 8.46
C LEU A 166 -8.43 -27.07 7.43
N GLU A 167 -7.74 -28.21 7.56
CA GLU A 167 -7.94 -29.35 6.68
C GLU A 167 -9.43 -29.64 6.51
N GLY A 168 -9.90 -29.66 5.27
CA GLY A 168 -11.29 -29.96 4.92
C GLY A 168 -12.28 -28.81 4.98
N THR A 169 -11.88 -27.58 5.30
CA THR A 169 -12.81 -26.42 5.36
C THR A 169 -12.82 -25.54 4.11
N GLY A 170 -11.85 -25.69 3.23
CA GLY A 170 -11.68 -24.80 2.05
C GLY A 170 -11.15 -23.40 2.37
N LEU A 171 -10.81 -23.12 3.64
CA LEU A 171 -10.24 -21.82 4.05
C LEU A 171 -8.76 -21.74 3.68
N TRP A 172 -8.36 -20.58 3.16
CA TRP A 172 -7.00 -20.30 2.73
C TRP A 172 -6.18 -19.65 3.84
N ARG A 173 -4.87 -19.79 3.72
CA ARG A 173 -3.92 -19.20 4.66
C ARG A 173 -3.68 -17.75 4.30
N HIS A 174 -4.11 -16.80 5.15
CA HIS A 174 -3.94 -15.36 4.94
C HIS A 174 -2.69 -14.76 5.59
N ALA A 175 -2.01 -15.49 6.43
CA ALA A 175 -0.76 -15.04 7.05
C ALA A 175 0.40 -15.87 6.54
N MET A 176 1.44 -15.26 5.93
CA MET A 176 2.82 -15.84 5.91
C MET A 176 3.63 -15.78 4.62
N VAL A 177 3.11 -15.41 3.45
CA VAL A 177 3.93 -15.47 2.23
C VAL A 177 3.85 -14.17 1.46
N LEU A 178 4.84 -13.29 1.69
CA LEU A 178 4.93 -12.02 0.96
C LEU A 178 5.51 -12.17 -0.45
N THR A 179 6.37 -13.17 -0.66
CA THR A 179 7.17 -13.28 -1.89
C THR A 179 6.59 -14.24 -2.92
N ASP A 180 5.58 -15.02 -2.58
CA ASP A 180 4.98 -16.03 -3.47
C ASP A 180 3.45 -15.98 -3.37
N PRO A 181 2.72 -16.45 -4.39
CA PRO A 181 1.27 -16.58 -4.32
C PRO A 181 0.82 -17.45 -3.15
N ALA A 182 -0.17 -16.98 -2.39
CA ALA A 182 -0.72 -17.69 -1.25
C ALA A 182 -2.09 -18.30 -1.56
N HIS A 183 -2.95 -17.54 -2.26
CA HIS A 183 -4.33 -17.98 -2.57
C HIS A 183 -4.88 -17.29 -3.82
N PRO A 184 -5.92 -17.87 -4.46
CA PRO A 184 -6.65 -17.24 -5.54
C PRO A 184 -7.62 -16.17 -5.01
N VAL A 185 -7.81 -15.12 -5.82
CA VAL A 185 -8.72 -14.01 -5.58
C VAL A 185 -9.59 -13.81 -6.81
N ASP A 186 -10.91 -13.82 -6.64
CA ASP A 186 -11.88 -13.59 -7.68
C ASP A 186 -12.18 -12.08 -7.80
N VAL A 187 -11.94 -11.50 -8.97
CA VAL A 187 -12.11 -10.08 -9.28
C VAL A 187 -13.40 -9.86 -10.06
N GLU A 188 -14.25 -8.95 -9.58
CA GLU A 188 -15.53 -8.60 -10.21
C GLU A 188 -15.34 -7.80 -11.50
N ASP A 189 -16.23 -8.04 -12.49
CA ASP A 189 -16.24 -7.29 -13.75
C ASP A 189 -16.71 -5.84 -13.58
N GLY A 190 -16.21 -4.97 -14.47
CA GLY A 190 -16.57 -3.55 -14.49
C GLY A 190 -15.98 -2.72 -13.35
N THR A 191 -15.04 -3.28 -12.58
CA THR A 191 -14.37 -2.61 -11.46
C THR A 191 -13.10 -1.88 -11.90
N LEU A 192 -12.61 -0.97 -11.07
CA LEU A 192 -11.32 -0.33 -11.26
C LEU A 192 -10.20 -1.37 -11.29
N LEU A 193 -10.23 -2.31 -10.33
CA LEU A 193 -9.24 -3.39 -10.28
C LEU A 193 -9.24 -4.21 -11.58
N ALA A 194 -10.41 -4.63 -12.09
CA ALA A 194 -10.49 -5.35 -13.36
C ALA A 194 -9.90 -4.54 -14.53
N ARG A 195 -10.15 -3.24 -14.59
CA ARG A 195 -9.53 -2.36 -15.59
C ARG A 195 -8.00 -2.30 -15.46
N CYS A 196 -7.49 -2.22 -14.23
CA CYS A 196 -6.04 -2.20 -13.98
C CYS A 196 -5.33 -3.46 -14.47
N ILE A 197 -5.93 -4.63 -14.26
CA ILE A 197 -5.30 -5.93 -14.57
C ILE A 197 -5.65 -6.49 -15.95
N GLY A 198 -6.50 -5.79 -16.72
CA GLY A 198 -6.87 -6.16 -18.09
C GLY A 198 -8.08 -7.07 -18.20
N GLY A 199 -8.90 -7.21 -17.16
CA GLY A 199 -10.17 -7.95 -17.17
C GLY A 199 -10.53 -8.54 -15.80
N ALA A 200 -11.78 -8.98 -15.68
CA ALA A 200 -12.25 -9.73 -14.52
C ALA A 200 -11.75 -11.18 -14.55
N GLY A 201 -11.86 -11.87 -13.44
CA GLY A 201 -11.51 -13.27 -13.29
C GLY A 201 -10.64 -13.55 -12.08
N GLN A 202 -10.08 -14.75 -12.03
CA GLN A 202 -9.27 -15.18 -10.91
C GLN A 202 -7.80 -14.80 -11.10
N ILE A 203 -7.23 -14.17 -10.08
CA ILE A 203 -5.79 -13.86 -9.96
C ILE A 203 -5.19 -14.62 -8.78
N GLN A 204 -3.87 -14.61 -8.68
CA GLN A 204 -3.14 -15.14 -7.52
C GLN A 204 -2.59 -13.97 -6.71
N ALA A 205 -2.82 -13.96 -5.40
CA ALA A 205 -2.33 -12.97 -4.47
C ALA A 205 -1.37 -13.61 -3.45
N ASN A 206 -0.37 -12.83 -3.00
CA ASN A 206 0.37 -13.15 -1.78
C ASN A 206 -0.49 -12.79 -0.57
N SER A 207 -0.06 -13.11 0.66
CA SER A 207 -0.88 -12.82 1.83
C SER A 207 -0.04 -12.72 3.09
N SER A 208 -0.28 -11.66 3.87
CA SER A 208 0.31 -11.47 5.20
C SER A 208 -0.59 -10.56 6.04
N HIS A 209 -1.76 -11.08 6.44
CA HIS A 209 -2.69 -10.36 7.29
C HIS A 209 -3.49 -11.32 8.17
N HIS A 210 -3.92 -10.85 9.34
CA HIS A 210 -4.86 -11.55 10.22
C HIS A 210 -6.17 -10.77 10.38
N CYS A 211 -6.19 -9.50 9.99
CA CYS A 211 -7.38 -8.66 9.95
C CYS A 211 -7.91 -8.54 8.53
N CYS A 212 -9.21 -8.33 8.37
CA CYS A 212 -9.84 -8.02 7.08
C CYS A 212 -11.00 -7.03 7.24
N VAL A 213 -11.47 -6.49 6.11
CA VAL A 213 -12.70 -5.69 6.08
C VAL A 213 -13.90 -6.57 6.47
N ASP A 214 -14.75 -6.06 7.37
CA ASP A 214 -16.02 -6.68 7.79
C ASP A 214 -17.18 -5.90 7.16
N LYS A 215 -17.58 -4.78 7.75
CA LYS A 215 -18.60 -3.91 7.19
C LYS A 215 -17.98 -2.91 6.23
N ILE A 216 -18.52 -2.84 5.01
CA ILE A 216 -18.09 -1.89 3.99
C ILE A 216 -18.50 -0.46 4.36
N GLY A 217 -17.58 0.49 4.19
CA GLY A 217 -17.79 1.91 4.42
C GLY A 217 -18.73 2.57 3.42
N GLU A 218 -19.16 3.79 3.70
CA GLU A 218 -20.04 4.56 2.84
C GLU A 218 -19.33 4.94 1.53
N GLY A 219 -19.99 4.69 0.39
CA GLY A 219 -19.41 4.95 -0.94
C GLY A 219 -18.28 4.02 -1.36
N VAL A 220 -17.96 3.01 -0.55
CA VAL A 220 -16.98 1.98 -0.87
C VAL A 220 -17.67 0.80 -1.57
N ARG A 221 -17.00 0.22 -2.55
CA ARG A 221 -17.42 -1.02 -3.22
C ARG A 221 -16.38 -2.10 -2.98
N LEU A 222 -16.83 -3.27 -2.56
CA LEU A 222 -16.01 -4.48 -2.54
C LEU A 222 -15.93 -5.03 -3.96
N VAL A 223 -14.70 -5.30 -4.45
CA VAL A 223 -14.46 -5.64 -5.86
C VAL A 223 -13.68 -6.92 -6.09
N ALA A 224 -13.15 -7.51 -5.01
CA ALA A 224 -12.52 -8.83 -5.06
C ALA A 224 -12.60 -9.56 -3.74
N ARG A 225 -12.69 -10.90 -3.80
CA ARG A 225 -12.69 -11.79 -2.66
C ARG A 225 -11.77 -12.98 -2.91
N ALA A 226 -11.14 -13.46 -1.84
CA ALA A 226 -10.56 -14.80 -1.85
C ALA A 226 -11.67 -15.85 -1.96
N THR A 227 -11.33 -17.05 -2.42
CA THR A 227 -12.33 -18.13 -2.64
C THR A 227 -13.00 -18.63 -1.37
N ASP A 228 -12.46 -18.31 -0.20
CA ASP A 228 -13.07 -18.55 1.12
C ASP A 228 -13.99 -17.38 1.57
N GLY A 229 -14.15 -16.35 0.75
CA GLY A 229 -15.06 -15.24 0.97
C GLY A 229 -14.43 -14.00 1.63
N ILE A 230 -13.15 -14.05 2.01
CA ILE A 230 -12.44 -12.92 2.63
C ILE A 230 -12.34 -11.76 1.62
N PRO A 231 -12.71 -10.51 2.03
CA PRO A 231 -12.54 -9.32 1.21
C PRO A 231 -11.06 -9.04 0.89
N GLU A 232 -10.75 -8.94 -0.40
CA GLU A 232 -9.38 -8.77 -0.87
C GLU A 232 -9.13 -7.46 -1.60
N ALA A 233 -10.18 -6.80 -2.13
CA ALA A 233 -10.02 -5.46 -2.69
C ALA A 233 -11.29 -4.62 -2.58
N ILE A 234 -11.11 -3.33 -2.37
CA ILE A 234 -12.15 -2.30 -2.33
C ILE A 234 -11.79 -1.15 -3.25
N GLU A 235 -12.80 -0.45 -3.75
CA GLU A 235 -12.64 0.80 -4.50
C GLU A 235 -13.63 1.86 -4.03
N VAL A 236 -13.34 3.14 -4.28
CA VAL A 236 -14.29 4.25 -4.14
C VAL A 236 -14.68 4.69 -5.55
N PRO A 237 -15.83 4.25 -6.10
CA PRO A 237 -16.18 4.46 -7.51
C PRO A 237 -16.36 5.93 -7.90
N SER A 238 -16.63 6.81 -6.95
CA SER A 238 -16.78 8.26 -7.18
C SER A 238 -15.45 8.98 -7.32
N ALA A 239 -14.34 8.40 -6.87
CA ALA A 239 -13.01 8.99 -6.97
C ALA A 239 -12.38 8.71 -8.35
N ARG A 240 -11.54 9.64 -8.83
CA ARG A 240 -10.75 9.48 -10.06
C ARG A 240 -9.96 8.17 -10.09
N PHE A 241 -9.30 7.85 -8.98
CA PHE A 241 -8.63 6.57 -8.74
C PHE A 241 -8.53 6.35 -7.23
N CYS A 242 -9.24 5.38 -6.70
CA CYS A 242 -9.09 4.97 -5.30
C CYS A 242 -9.27 3.46 -5.23
N LEU A 243 -8.16 2.77 -4.98
CA LEU A 243 -8.07 1.31 -4.92
C LEU A 243 -7.36 0.89 -3.64
N GLY A 244 -7.97 0.00 -2.89
CA GLY A 244 -7.35 -0.73 -1.79
C GLY A 244 -7.27 -2.22 -2.11
N VAL A 245 -6.12 -2.84 -1.82
CA VAL A 245 -5.93 -4.29 -1.94
C VAL A 245 -5.42 -4.86 -0.62
N GLN A 246 -5.89 -6.05 -0.23
CA GLN A 246 -5.52 -6.66 1.04
C GLN A 246 -4.14 -7.33 0.98
N TRP A 247 -3.75 -7.79 -0.19
CA TRP A 247 -2.43 -8.36 -0.43
C TRP A 247 -1.35 -7.29 -0.61
N HIS A 248 -0.13 -7.75 -0.87
CA HIS A 248 1.07 -6.93 -0.96
C HIS A 248 1.70 -6.97 -2.36
N PRO A 249 1.17 -6.26 -3.37
CA PRO A 249 1.71 -6.25 -4.73
C PRO A 249 3.12 -5.64 -4.80
N GLU A 250 3.55 -4.89 -3.77
CA GLU A 250 4.90 -4.34 -3.68
C GLU A 250 6.00 -5.40 -3.55
N TYR A 251 5.68 -6.63 -3.14
CA TYR A 251 6.65 -7.72 -3.03
C TYR A 251 6.71 -8.62 -4.26
N THR A 252 5.70 -8.57 -5.12
CA THR A 252 5.51 -9.56 -6.19
C THR A 252 5.45 -8.96 -7.60
N TRP A 253 5.42 -7.63 -7.74
CA TRP A 253 5.30 -6.93 -9.03
C TRP A 253 6.32 -7.33 -10.10
N GLN A 254 7.52 -7.76 -9.70
CA GLN A 254 8.56 -8.21 -10.62
C GLN A 254 8.26 -9.57 -11.28
N ARG A 255 7.37 -10.36 -10.67
CA ARG A 255 7.06 -11.75 -11.09
C ARG A 255 5.59 -11.95 -11.45
N ILE A 256 4.69 -11.18 -10.85
CA ILE A 256 3.25 -11.26 -11.06
C ILE A 256 2.82 -10.06 -11.90
N ALA A 257 2.43 -10.32 -13.15
CA ALA A 257 2.10 -9.26 -14.12
C ALA A 257 0.90 -8.41 -13.68
N THR A 258 -0.09 -9.01 -13.00
CA THR A 258 -1.27 -8.30 -12.45
C THR A 258 -0.88 -7.31 -11.38
N ASP A 259 0.09 -7.64 -10.51
CA ASP A 259 0.58 -6.74 -9.48
C ASP A 259 1.29 -5.53 -10.09
N PHE A 260 2.13 -5.75 -11.10
CA PHE A 260 2.77 -4.63 -11.80
C PHE A 260 1.77 -3.78 -12.58
N ALA A 261 0.72 -4.40 -13.14
CA ALA A 261 -0.33 -3.68 -13.86
C ALA A 261 -1.09 -2.71 -12.93
N ILE A 262 -1.34 -3.09 -11.67
CA ILE A 262 -1.95 -2.22 -10.66
C ILE A 262 -1.05 -0.99 -10.40
N TRP A 263 0.24 -1.20 -10.14
CA TRP A 263 1.19 -0.10 -9.92
C TRP A 263 1.27 0.85 -11.12
N ARG A 264 1.30 0.31 -12.34
CA ARG A 264 1.30 1.12 -13.56
C ARG A 264 0.03 1.93 -13.71
N ALA A 265 -1.15 1.32 -13.47
CA ALA A 265 -2.42 2.01 -13.56
C ALA A 265 -2.52 3.14 -12.53
N PHE A 266 -2.06 2.92 -11.30
CA PHE A 266 -2.00 3.96 -10.27
C PHE A 266 -1.10 5.13 -10.68
N VAL A 267 0.15 4.84 -11.09
CA VAL A 267 1.09 5.90 -11.51
C VAL A 267 0.59 6.64 -12.74
N GLU A 268 -0.09 5.96 -13.66
CA GLU A 268 -0.71 6.61 -14.84
C GLU A 268 -1.86 7.53 -14.42
N ALA A 269 -2.67 7.14 -13.44
CA ALA A 269 -3.73 7.99 -12.90
C ALA A 269 -3.18 9.27 -12.21
N CYS A 270 -1.92 9.27 -11.77
CA CYS A 270 -1.24 10.42 -11.20
C CYS A 270 -0.67 11.39 -12.25
N ARG A 271 -0.83 11.14 -13.55
CA ARG A 271 -0.42 12.03 -14.67
C ARG A 271 -1.57 12.95 -15.07
#